data_a2ddc4d7d2bcc6e535d33a0a82583246
#
_entry.id   a2ddc4d7d2bcc6e535d33a0a82583246
#
_cell.length_a   1.000
_cell.length_b   1.000
_cell.length_c   1.000
_cell.angle_alpha   90.00
_cell.angle_beta   90.00
_cell.angle_gamma   90.00
#
_symmetry.space_group_name_H-M   'P 1'
#
loop_
_entity.id
_entity.type
_entity.pdbx_description
1 polymer ?
#
loop_
_entity_poly.entity_id
_entity_poly.type
_entity_poly.pdbx_seq_one_letter_code
_entity_poly.pdbx_strand_id
1 'polypeptide(L)'
;MSFLHTHSSECLKSELDFFSLPPTQTSIESSQWIYYKPITSLGDDAPIEFVIPGHGEDYLDLTHIMLSLRIRVETSPLAGGDGDGETSTPGGSAFKVDPVNHLLHSMFNQIDVYFNQKLVSPPNNAYAYRAYIEALLNYSSPAKTSHHLTSCLWDMDTPGLMDALVDSETPNPALVRRARYIHEGHALDLIGHLYCDVFNQDKFLINGVEVRMRLVRSKDSFCLMENTSTSKIRILDASLLVKRAKISPGILLAHARMLSKTTAKYPLTRVEVKTFTIHAGLVGESIDNVILGQLSKRIIVGFVDNRAFNGDRKLNPFNFKNYGINFFSLYADGIQIPSRPLQPSFSRDEPLYVEAYHTLFSGTGIHFLNEGNSISREYYAEGFILFAFDLIAFFLGCTSGR
;
A
#
# COMPACT_ATOMS: atom_id res chain seq x y z
N MET A 1 -40.30 -25.84 -17.67
CA MET A 1 -39.88 -26.81 -16.62
C MET A 1 -39.07 -26.04 -15.57
N SER A 2 -39.56 -25.95 -14.36
CA SER A 2 -38.79 -25.34 -13.30
C SER A 2 -37.86 -26.41 -12.70
N PHE A 3 -36.55 -26.17 -12.80
CA PHE A 3 -35.57 -27.05 -12.17
C PHE A 3 -35.43 -26.66 -10.67
N LEU A 4 -36.41 -27.08 -9.88
CA LEU A 4 -36.31 -26.98 -8.42
C LEU A 4 -35.47 -28.16 -7.92
N HIS A 5 -34.35 -27.86 -7.31
CA HIS A 5 -33.56 -28.88 -6.62
C HIS A 5 -34.26 -29.28 -5.33
N THR A 6 -34.31 -30.58 -5.01
CA THR A 6 -35.04 -31.13 -3.83
C THR A 6 -34.58 -30.56 -2.48
N HIS A 7 -33.40 -29.94 -2.40
CA HIS A 7 -32.87 -29.28 -1.20
C HIS A 7 -32.90 -27.74 -1.31
N SER A 8 -33.56 -27.15 -2.30
CA SER A 8 -33.74 -25.71 -2.36
C SER A 8 -34.76 -25.28 -1.33
N SER A 9 -34.40 -24.38 -0.44
CA SER A 9 -35.35 -23.73 0.48
C SER A 9 -36.16 -22.66 -0.25
N GLU A 10 -37.43 -22.58 0.06
CA GLU A 10 -38.27 -21.45 -0.39
C GLU A 10 -37.78 -20.16 0.26
N CYS A 11 -37.67 -19.09 -0.50
CA CYS A 11 -37.45 -17.75 0.03
C CYS A 11 -38.55 -16.79 -0.45
N LEU A 12 -38.98 -15.90 0.43
CA LEU A 12 -39.85 -14.82 0.08
C LEU A 12 -39.08 -13.71 -0.58
N LYS A 13 -39.53 -13.20 -1.73
CA LYS A 13 -38.95 -11.99 -2.32
C LYS A 13 -39.19 -10.80 -1.39
N SER A 14 -38.17 -9.93 -1.25
CA SER A 14 -38.24 -8.75 -0.39
C SER A 14 -39.43 -7.83 -0.71
N GLU A 15 -39.84 -7.77 -1.99
CA GLU A 15 -41.00 -6.98 -2.45
C GLU A 15 -42.35 -7.52 -1.99
N LEU A 16 -42.39 -8.78 -1.49
CA LEU A 16 -43.59 -9.42 -0.96
C LEU A 16 -43.60 -9.48 0.58
N ASP A 17 -42.54 -9.03 1.21
CA ASP A 17 -42.40 -9.02 2.65
C ASP A 17 -42.99 -7.73 3.25
N PHE A 18 -44.32 -7.70 3.40
CA PHE A 18 -45.04 -6.54 3.94
C PHE A 18 -45.15 -6.52 5.46
N PHE A 19 -44.71 -7.60 6.15
CA PHE A 19 -44.97 -7.80 7.57
C PHE A 19 -43.74 -7.87 8.44
N SER A 20 -42.56 -8.04 7.85
CA SER A 20 -41.30 -7.96 8.59
C SER A 20 -40.77 -6.53 8.59
N LEU A 21 -40.31 -6.09 9.75
CA LEU A 21 -39.57 -4.84 9.86
C LEU A 21 -38.10 -5.11 9.63
N PRO A 22 -37.40 -4.21 8.90
CA PRO A 22 -35.96 -4.37 8.76
C PRO A 22 -35.28 -4.35 10.14
N PRO A 23 -34.23 -5.16 10.36
CA PRO A 23 -33.54 -5.19 11.64
C PRO A 23 -32.92 -3.83 11.94
N THR A 24 -33.17 -3.31 13.13
CA THR A 24 -32.64 -2.02 13.57
C THR A 24 -31.34 -2.25 14.36
N GLN A 25 -30.28 -1.54 14.00
CA GLN A 25 -29.02 -1.56 14.71
C GLN A 25 -29.18 -0.82 16.06
N THR A 26 -28.98 -1.54 17.19
CA THR A 26 -29.05 -0.99 18.55
C THR A 26 -27.78 -1.23 19.37
N SER A 27 -26.77 -1.84 18.76
CA SER A 27 -25.51 -2.21 19.41
C SER A 27 -24.59 -1.03 19.64
N ILE A 28 -24.60 -0.07 18.71
CA ILE A 28 -23.80 1.15 18.75
C ILE A 28 -24.74 2.32 19.02
N GLU A 29 -24.52 3.02 20.14
CA GLU A 29 -25.33 4.19 20.50
C GLU A 29 -24.92 5.42 19.69
N SER A 30 -23.62 5.62 19.53
CA SER A 30 -23.04 6.73 18.76
C SER A 30 -21.63 6.43 18.30
N SER A 31 -21.13 7.16 17.33
CA SER A 31 -19.74 7.13 16.93
C SER A 31 -19.24 8.55 16.66
N GLN A 32 -17.94 8.78 16.94
CA GLN A 32 -17.32 10.07 16.74
C GLN A 32 -15.88 9.92 16.27
N TRP A 33 -15.39 10.90 15.48
CA TRP A 33 -14.02 11.04 15.09
C TRP A 33 -13.24 11.82 16.14
N ILE A 34 -12.09 11.29 16.57
CA ILE A 34 -11.19 11.94 17.50
C ILE A 34 -9.83 12.12 16.83
N TYR A 35 -9.25 13.31 16.97
CA TYR A 35 -7.96 13.68 16.42
C TYR A 35 -6.90 13.57 17.51
N TYR A 36 -5.91 12.73 17.26
CA TYR A 36 -4.74 12.57 18.14
C TYR A 36 -3.54 13.27 17.52
N LYS A 37 -2.88 14.10 18.30
CA LYS A 37 -1.61 14.71 17.91
C LYS A 37 -0.45 13.80 18.30
N PRO A 38 0.71 13.88 17.59
CA PRO A 38 1.88 13.11 17.95
C PRO A 38 2.39 13.51 19.33
N ILE A 39 2.94 12.55 20.06
CA ILE A 39 3.58 12.78 21.35
C ILE A 39 5.06 13.18 21.20
N THR A 40 5.63 13.01 20.01
CA THR A 40 7.00 13.40 19.65
C THR A 40 6.99 14.69 18.84
N SER A 41 8.13 15.39 18.82
CA SER A 41 8.33 16.54 17.93
C SER A 41 8.35 16.10 16.47
N LEU A 42 7.92 16.98 15.56
CA LEU A 42 7.95 16.76 14.10
C LEU A 42 9.32 17.14 13.52
N GLY A 43 10.40 16.67 14.11
CA GLY A 43 11.76 16.88 13.62
C GLY A 43 12.08 15.99 12.41
N ASP A 44 13.11 16.36 11.65
CA ASP A 44 13.44 15.72 10.37
C ASP A 44 13.83 14.24 10.48
N ASP A 45 14.52 13.86 11.56
CA ASP A 45 15.05 12.48 11.72
C ASP A 45 14.37 11.68 12.83
N ALA A 46 13.42 12.28 13.56
CA ALA A 46 12.76 11.60 14.66
C ALA A 46 11.53 10.80 14.18
N PRO A 47 11.30 9.59 14.70
CA PRO A 47 10.04 8.88 14.44
C PRO A 47 8.86 9.67 15.01
N ILE A 48 7.75 9.67 14.28
CA ILE A 48 6.50 10.28 14.71
C ILE A 48 5.71 9.24 15.49
N GLU A 49 5.37 9.54 16.74
CA GLU A 49 4.65 8.60 17.58
C GLU A 49 3.28 9.16 18.00
N PHE A 50 2.27 8.31 17.89
CA PHE A 50 0.92 8.56 18.35
C PHE A 50 0.54 7.55 19.42
N VAL A 51 -0.20 8.01 20.42
CA VAL A 51 -0.78 7.14 21.45
C VAL A 51 -2.28 7.37 21.52
N ILE A 52 -3.04 6.30 21.33
CA ILE A 52 -4.48 6.25 21.51
C ILE A 52 -4.74 5.53 22.83
N PRO A 53 -5.17 6.23 23.87
CA PRO A 53 -5.36 5.64 25.18
C PRO A 53 -6.51 4.62 25.17
N GLY A 54 -6.30 3.50 25.84
CA GLY A 54 -7.28 2.42 25.95
C GLY A 54 -8.34 2.62 27.04
N HIS A 55 -8.31 3.73 27.79
CA HIS A 55 -9.30 4.00 28.82
C HIS A 55 -10.63 4.49 28.24
N GLY A 56 -11.71 4.31 28.99
CA GLY A 56 -13.06 4.64 28.58
C GLY A 56 -13.91 3.41 28.23
N GLU A 57 -15.16 3.65 27.86
CA GLU A 57 -16.14 2.60 27.50
C GLU A 57 -16.23 2.39 25.99
N ASP A 58 -15.63 3.28 25.19
CA ASP A 58 -15.71 3.25 23.73
C ASP A 58 -14.79 2.17 23.15
N TYR A 59 -15.25 1.55 22.08
CA TYR A 59 -14.44 0.68 21.24
C TYR A 59 -13.81 1.47 20.09
N LEU A 60 -12.67 1.00 19.58
CA LEU A 60 -12.00 1.63 18.45
C LEU A 60 -12.36 0.92 17.15
N ASP A 61 -12.78 1.70 16.17
CA ASP A 61 -12.95 1.23 14.80
C ASP A 61 -11.61 1.36 14.06
N LEU A 62 -10.86 0.27 14.01
CA LEU A 62 -9.52 0.26 13.42
C LEU A 62 -9.53 0.43 11.91
N THR A 63 -10.63 0.04 11.23
CA THR A 63 -10.76 0.19 9.77
C THR A 63 -10.88 1.64 9.32
N HIS A 64 -11.22 2.52 10.24
CA HIS A 64 -11.39 3.95 9.98
C HIS A 64 -10.26 4.81 10.57
N ILE A 65 -9.08 4.24 10.79
CA ILE A 65 -7.91 5.03 11.18
C ILE A 65 -7.30 5.69 9.94
N MET A 66 -7.12 7.01 10.00
CA MET A 66 -6.50 7.79 8.93
C MET A 66 -5.38 8.67 9.47
N LEU A 67 -4.31 8.76 8.70
CA LEU A 67 -3.22 9.71 8.95
C LEU A 67 -3.45 10.97 8.12
N SER A 68 -3.42 12.14 8.76
CA SER A 68 -3.46 13.45 8.11
C SER A 68 -2.14 14.17 8.35
N LEU A 69 -1.52 14.63 7.29
CA LEU A 69 -0.26 15.38 7.33
C LEU A 69 -0.41 16.69 6.56
N ARG A 70 0.25 17.73 7.07
CA ARG A 70 0.53 18.95 6.32
C ARG A 70 2.04 19.06 6.14
N ILE A 71 2.49 19.14 4.91
CA ILE A 71 3.91 19.15 4.56
C ILE A 71 4.27 20.37 3.73
N ARG A 72 5.57 20.65 3.66
CA ARG A 72 6.16 21.63 2.74
C ARG A 72 7.46 21.03 2.21
N VAL A 73 7.74 21.27 0.94
CA VAL A 73 9.03 20.94 0.33
C VAL A 73 9.90 22.18 0.33
N GLU A 74 11.06 22.09 0.97
CA GLU A 74 12.08 23.14 1.03
C GLU A 74 13.23 22.74 0.11
N THR A 75 13.58 23.58 -0.85
CA THR A 75 14.62 23.31 -1.86
C THR A 75 15.86 24.14 -1.54
N SER A 76 17.01 23.49 -1.48
CA SER A 76 18.30 24.15 -1.40
C SER A 76 19.11 23.89 -2.66
N PRO A 77 19.74 24.90 -3.29
CA PRO A 77 20.66 24.67 -4.40
C PRO A 77 21.81 23.78 -3.95
N LEU A 78 22.30 22.91 -4.82
CA LEU A 78 23.53 22.17 -4.55
C LEU A 78 24.69 23.17 -4.39
N ALA A 79 25.38 23.11 -3.24
CA ALA A 79 26.57 23.92 -3.00
C ALA A 79 27.68 23.48 -3.97
N GLY A 80 27.96 24.29 -5.01
CA GLY A 80 29.00 23.97 -5.99
C GLY A 80 28.88 24.63 -7.36
N GLY A 81 28.09 25.67 -7.51
CA GLY A 81 28.01 26.46 -8.72
C GLY A 81 28.27 27.92 -8.42
N ASP A 82 29.54 28.37 -8.35
CA ASP A 82 29.89 29.77 -8.65
C ASP A 82 29.50 29.99 -10.11
N GLY A 83 28.40 30.64 -10.37
CA GLY A 83 27.95 30.95 -11.71
C GLY A 83 26.88 32.03 -11.67
N ASP A 84 27.34 33.20 -12.02
CA ASP A 84 26.67 34.42 -12.40
C ASP A 84 25.17 34.37 -12.62
N GLY A 85 24.52 35.45 -12.19
CA GLY A 85 23.10 35.73 -12.31
C GLY A 85 22.49 35.36 -13.66
N GLU A 86 21.82 34.25 -13.72
CA GLU A 86 20.90 33.94 -14.81
C GLU A 86 19.56 34.61 -14.56
N THR A 87 19.35 35.67 -15.33
CA THR A 87 18.05 36.21 -15.65
C THR A 87 17.12 35.08 -16.08
N SER A 88 16.06 34.89 -15.32
CA SER A 88 14.96 33.97 -15.63
C SER A 88 14.46 34.19 -17.07
N THR A 89 14.77 33.28 -17.97
CA THR A 89 14.11 33.18 -19.27
C THR A 89 12.65 32.77 -19.06
N PRO A 90 11.69 33.52 -19.61
CA PRO A 90 10.28 33.11 -19.54
C PRO A 90 10.05 31.90 -20.44
N GLY A 91 9.99 30.71 -19.87
CA GLY A 91 9.72 29.48 -20.62
C GLY A 91 10.33 28.21 -20.03
N GLY A 92 11.25 28.29 -19.06
CA GLY A 92 11.78 27.14 -18.34
C GLY A 92 10.75 26.62 -17.30
N SER A 93 10.52 25.33 -17.28
CA SER A 93 9.67 24.68 -16.29
C SER A 93 10.02 25.17 -14.87
N ALA A 94 9.07 25.85 -14.24
CA ALA A 94 9.23 26.40 -12.88
C ALA A 94 9.31 25.32 -11.79
N PHE A 95 9.14 24.04 -12.15
CA PHE A 95 9.14 22.89 -11.26
C PHE A 95 10.51 22.22 -11.32
N LYS A 96 11.23 22.19 -10.20
CA LYS A 96 12.56 21.55 -10.13
C LYS A 96 12.57 20.28 -9.27
N VAL A 97 11.44 19.94 -8.64
CA VAL A 97 11.32 18.83 -7.70
C VAL A 97 10.04 18.06 -7.96
N ASP A 98 10.16 16.76 -8.06
CA ASP A 98 9.10 15.85 -8.43
C ASP A 98 8.79 14.89 -7.29
N PRO A 99 7.62 14.99 -6.63
CA PRO A 99 7.24 14.00 -5.63
C PRO A 99 6.90 12.66 -6.29
N VAL A 100 7.43 11.58 -5.70
CA VAL A 100 7.09 10.23 -6.15
C VAL A 100 5.60 9.94 -5.95
N ASN A 101 5.10 8.92 -6.62
CA ASN A 101 3.70 8.53 -6.50
C ASN A 101 3.36 8.07 -5.08
N HIS A 102 2.10 8.28 -4.65
CA HIS A 102 1.59 7.87 -3.35
C HIS A 102 2.37 8.47 -2.18
N LEU A 103 2.65 9.77 -2.26
CA LEU A 103 3.60 10.48 -1.40
C LEU A 103 3.34 10.29 0.09
N LEU A 104 2.08 10.34 0.55
CA LEU A 104 1.74 10.14 1.97
C LEU A 104 2.40 8.87 2.53
N HIS A 105 2.37 7.78 1.76
CA HIS A 105 2.90 6.49 2.19
C HIS A 105 4.39 6.34 1.87
N SER A 106 4.86 6.94 0.78
CA SER A 106 6.27 6.93 0.39
C SER A 106 7.17 7.63 1.40
N MET A 107 6.60 8.59 2.15
CA MET A 107 7.30 9.29 3.24
C MET A 107 7.66 8.39 4.43
N PHE A 108 7.14 7.16 4.50
CA PHE A 108 7.40 6.25 5.60
C PHE A 108 8.04 4.96 5.13
N ASN A 109 9.14 4.59 5.78
CA ASN A 109 9.85 3.34 5.54
C ASN A 109 9.27 2.21 6.39
N GLN A 110 8.83 2.53 7.62
CA GLN A 110 8.31 1.56 8.58
C GLN A 110 7.18 2.17 9.40
N ILE A 111 6.16 1.38 9.66
CA ILE A 111 5.08 1.72 10.60
C ILE A 111 4.92 0.57 11.58
N ASP A 112 5.21 0.86 12.85
CA ASP A 112 5.05 -0.08 13.94
C ASP A 112 3.77 0.21 14.72
N VAL A 113 2.98 -0.82 14.95
CA VAL A 113 1.76 -0.75 15.75
C VAL A 113 1.90 -1.64 16.98
N TYR A 114 1.65 -1.08 18.15
CA TYR A 114 1.72 -1.76 19.42
C TYR A 114 0.35 -1.77 20.09
N PHE A 115 -0.02 -2.89 20.69
CA PHE A 115 -1.16 -3.03 21.58
C PHE A 115 -0.63 -3.31 22.99
N ASN A 116 -0.95 -2.43 23.94
CA ASN A 116 -0.43 -2.51 25.31
C ASN A 116 1.08 -2.80 25.33
N GLN A 117 1.85 -1.99 24.58
CA GLN A 117 3.32 -2.05 24.42
C GLN A 117 3.85 -3.31 23.70
N LYS A 118 3.00 -4.24 23.28
CA LYS A 118 3.41 -5.39 22.50
C LYS A 118 3.30 -5.09 21.00
N LEU A 119 4.39 -5.27 20.26
CA LEU A 119 4.42 -5.10 18.80
C LEU A 119 3.49 -6.12 18.13
N VAL A 120 2.56 -5.62 17.32
CA VAL A 120 1.57 -6.42 16.57
C VAL A 120 1.87 -6.42 15.07
N SER A 121 2.38 -5.32 14.52
CA SER A 121 2.80 -5.25 13.12
C SER A 121 4.04 -6.12 12.88
N PRO A 122 4.19 -6.72 11.68
CA PRO A 122 5.43 -7.38 11.32
C PRO A 122 6.55 -6.34 11.20
N PRO A 123 7.80 -6.69 11.55
CA PRO A 123 8.94 -5.83 11.28
C PRO A 123 9.12 -5.72 9.76
N ASN A 124 8.92 -4.54 9.22
CA ASN A 124 8.94 -4.31 7.78
C ASN A 124 9.50 -2.93 7.45
N ASN A 125 10.68 -2.91 6.85
CA ASN A 125 11.38 -1.69 6.42
C ASN A 125 11.08 -1.30 4.96
N ALA A 126 9.99 -1.80 4.39
CA ALA A 126 9.58 -1.52 3.02
C ALA A 126 8.09 -1.18 2.92
N TYR A 127 7.61 -0.43 3.91
CA TYR A 127 6.21 -0.02 3.98
C TYR A 127 5.72 0.71 2.73
N ALA A 128 6.54 1.60 2.17
CA ALA A 128 6.22 2.33 0.95
C ALA A 128 5.90 1.40 -0.24
N TYR A 129 6.69 0.34 -0.42
CA TYR A 129 6.44 -0.67 -1.45
C TYR A 129 5.18 -1.48 -1.18
N ARG A 130 4.93 -1.86 0.07
CA ARG A 130 3.68 -2.50 0.46
C ARG A 130 2.49 -1.63 0.08
N ALA A 131 2.48 -0.38 0.52
CA ALA A 131 1.38 0.55 0.26
C ALA A 131 1.17 0.78 -1.24
N TYR A 132 2.26 0.94 -2.00
CA TYR A 132 2.19 1.13 -3.44
C TYR A 132 1.60 -0.09 -4.17
N ILE A 133 2.10 -1.29 -3.87
CA ILE A 133 1.63 -2.54 -4.50
C ILE A 133 0.17 -2.83 -4.12
N GLU A 134 -0.21 -2.66 -2.86
CA GLU A 134 -1.60 -2.81 -2.42
C GLU A 134 -2.53 -1.79 -3.11
N ALA A 135 -2.11 -0.51 -3.23
CA ALA A 135 -2.87 0.49 -3.96
C ALA A 135 -2.98 0.17 -5.47
N LEU A 136 -1.89 -0.30 -6.06
CA LEU A 136 -1.83 -0.64 -7.48
C LEU A 136 -2.75 -1.82 -7.84
N LEU A 137 -2.78 -2.87 -7.02
CA LEU A 137 -3.45 -4.13 -7.34
C LEU A 137 -4.88 -4.24 -6.81
N ASN A 138 -5.22 -3.56 -5.69
CA ASN A 138 -6.53 -3.70 -5.04
C ASN A 138 -7.57 -2.69 -5.52
N TYR A 139 -7.17 -1.64 -6.25
CA TYR A 139 -8.08 -0.59 -6.68
C TYR A 139 -8.19 -0.53 -8.20
N SER A 140 -9.42 -0.32 -8.68
CA SER A 140 -9.72 -0.08 -10.09
C SER A 140 -9.45 1.39 -10.48
N SER A 141 -9.52 1.69 -11.79
CA SER A 141 -9.26 3.04 -12.31
C SER A 141 -10.12 4.12 -11.67
N PRO A 142 -11.46 3.96 -11.50
CA PRO A 142 -12.28 4.97 -10.85
C PRO A 142 -11.83 5.31 -9.44
N ALA A 143 -11.42 4.32 -8.65
CA ALA A 143 -10.93 4.54 -7.29
C ALA A 143 -9.55 5.20 -7.26
N LYS A 144 -8.69 4.95 -8.26
CA LYS A 144 -7.36 5.55 -8.38
C LYS A 144 -7.39 7.02 -8.81
N THR A 145 -8.40 7.42 -9.57
CA THR A 145 -8.56 8.81 -10.06
C THR A 145 -9.46 9.67 -9.17
N SER A 146 -10.13 9.06 -8.24
CA SER A 146 -10.97 9.70 -7.22
C SER A 146 -10.70 9.06 -5.87
N HIS A 147 -11.57 9.23 -4.89
CA HIS A 147 -11.43 8.57 -3.61
C HIS A 147 -10.22 9.06 -2.80
N HIS A 148 -9.93 8.36 -1.70
CA HIS A 148 -8.81 8.73 -0.82
C HIS A 148 -7.41 8.42 -1.37
N LEU A 149 -7.28 7.74 -2.51
CA LEU A 149 -5.97 7.56 -3.13
C LEU A 149 -5.40 8.88 -3.66
N THR A 150 -6.25 9.71 -4.26
CA THR A 150 -5.83 11.05 -4.73
C THR A 150 -5.45 11.97 -3.57
N SER A 151 -6.08 11.82 -2.39
CA SER A 151 -5.70 12.57 -1.19
C SER A 151 -4.36 12.14 -0.57
N CYS A 152 -3.83 10.98 -0.98
CA CYS A 152 -2.46 10.54 -0.70
C CYS A 152 -1.46 10.95 -1.77
N LEU A 153 -1.85 11.79 -2.71
CA LEU A 153 -1.10 12.16 -3.92
C LEU A 153 -0.81 10.96 -4.83
N TRP A 154 -1.83 10.13 -5.05
CA TRP A 154 -1.76 9.08 -6.06
C TRP A 154 -2.08 9.66 -7.44
N ASP A 155 -1.16 9.48 -8.37
CA ASP A 155 -1.36 9.74 -9.81
C ASP A 155 -0.46 8.78 -10.58
N MET A 156 -1.06 7.88 -11.34
CA MET A 156 -0.35 6.76 -11.98
C MET A 156 0.68 7.28 -12.98
N ASP A 157 1.93 6.87 -12.78
CA ASP A 157 3.04 7.23 -13.66
C ASP A 157 2.86 6.65 -15.07
N THR A 158 3.32 7.41 -16.06
CA THR A 158 3.26 6.96 -17.46
C THR A 158 4.32 5.90 -17.71
N PRO A 159 3.91 4.70 -18.19
CA PRO A 159 4.85 3.63 -18.51
C PRO A 159 5.92 4.09 -19.50
N GLY A 160 7.13 3.58 -19.34
CA GLY A 160 8.27 3.97 -20.17
C GLY A 160 8.88 5.35 -19.84
N LEU A 161 8.14 6.22 -19.14
CA LEU A 161 8.60 7.56 -18.73
C LEU A 161 8.73 7.71 -17.21
N MET A 162 8.70 6.64 -16.45
CA MET A 162 8.65 6.71 -14.98
C MET A 162 9.85 7.42 -14.35
N ASP A 163 11.04 7.33 -14.98
CA ASP A 163 12.27 8.00 -14.55
C ASP A 163 12.46 9.39 -15.23
N ALA A 164 11.53 9.83 -16.11
CA ALA A 164 11.64 11.08 -16.83
C ALA A 164 11.19 12.26 -15.96
N LEU A 165 12.15 13.03 -15.47
CA LEU A 165 11.94 14.19 -14.61
C LEU A 165 11.23 15.34 -15.35
N VAL A 166 10.69 16.29 -14.59
CA VAL A 166 9.97 17.46 -15.12
C VAL A 166 10.84 18.34 -16.04
N ASP A 167 12.13 18.38 -15.81
CA ASP A 167 13.11 19.12 -16.62
C ASP A 167 13.66 18.34 -17.83
N SER A 168 13.17 17.12 -18.09
CA SER A 168 13.54 16.33 -19.26
C SER A 168 12.79 16.81 -20.53
N GLU A 169 13.27 16.43 -21.72
CA GLU A 169 12.62 16.77 -22.99
C GLU A 169 11.19 16.21 -23.10
N THR A 170 10.99 15.01 -22.56
CA THR A 170 9.69 14.34 -22.51
C THR A 170 9.39 13.93 -21.07
N PRO A 171 8.87 14.84 -20.23
CA PRO A 171 8.66 14.56 -18.83
C PRO A 171 7.50 13.58 -18.61
N ASN A 172 7.53 12.84 -17.51
CA ASN A 172 6.40 12.05 -17.08
C ASN A 172 5.22 12.95 -16.68
N PRO A 173 4.07 12.91 -17.39
CA PRO A 173 2.95 13.82 -17.13
C PRO A 173 2.40 13.72 -15.70
N ALA A 174 2.48 12.55 -15.07
CA ALA A 174 2.03 12.35 -13.69
C ALA A 174 2.95 13.07 -12.69
N LEU A 175 4.27 13.01 -12.90
CA LEU A 175 5.24 13.80 -12.11
C LEU A 175 4.95 15.29 -12.21
N VAL A 176 4.72 15.80 -13.43
CA VAL A 176 4.38 17.21 -13.66
C VAL A 176 3.12 17.61 -12.88
N ARG A 177 2.09 16.79 -12.90
CA ARG A 177 0.85 17.09 -12.17
C ARG A 177 1.09 17.10 -10.67
N ARG A 178 1.83 16.11 -10.12
CA ARG A 178 2.16 16.05 -8.69
C ARG A 178 3.04 17.22 -8.24
N ALA A 179 4.02 17.62 -9.06
CA ALA A 179 4.91 18.75 -8.77
C ALA A 179 4.17 20.08 -8.59
N ARG A 180 3.04 20.29 -9.26
CA ARG A 180 2.22 21.50 -9.12
C ARG A 180 1.72 21.74 -7.70
N TYR A 181 1.50 20.68 -6.91
CA TYR A 181 1.00 20.80 -5.55
C TYR A 181 2.04 21.30 -4.55
N ILE A 182 3.34 21.14 -4.87
CA ILE A 182 4.46 21.53 -4.00
C ILE A 182 5.24 22.72 -4.53
N HIS A 183 4.79 23.33 -5.62
CA HIS A 183 5.44 24.44 -6.29
C HIS A 183 5.61 25.64 -5.34
N GLU A 184 6.72 26.36 -5.46
CA GLU A 184 7.06 27.56 -4.68
C GLU A 184 7.01 27.35 -3.16
N GLY A 185 7.20 26.12 -2.70
CA GLY A 185 7.14 25.80 -1.27
C GLY A 185 5.74 25.93 -0.66
N HIS A 186 4.69 25.77 -1.47
CA HIS A 186 3.33 25.71 -0.95
C HIS A 186 3.18 24.55 0.03
N ALA A 187 2.32 24.76 1.04
CA ALA A 187 1.96 23.68 1.95
C ALA A 187 0.97 22.74 1.26
N LEU A 188 1.21 21.43 1.39
CA LEU A 188 0.37 20.36 0.88
C LEU A 188 -0.25 19.59 2.02
N ASP A 189 -1.58 19.43 1.99
CA ASP A 189 -2.32 18.56 2.89
C ASP A 189 -2.50 17.18 2.26
N LEU A 190 -2.22 16.14 3.05
CA LEU A 190 -2.38 14.74 2.66
C LEU A 190 -3.20 14.01 3.73
N ILE A 191 -4.09 13.12 3.30
CA ILE A 191 -4.86 12.27 4.22
C ILE A 191 -5.09 10.90 3.60
N GLY A 192 -4.96 9.83 4.40
CA GLY A 192 -5.24 8.49 3.94
C GLY A 192 -5.19 7.42 5.02
N HIS A 193 -5.69 6.24 4.65
CA HIS A 193 -5.60 5.04 5.46
C HIS A 193 -4.18 4.50 5.49
N LEU A 194 -3.84 3.80 6.56
CA LEU A 194 -2.53 3.14 6.68
C LEU A 194 -2.63 1.67 6.30
N TYR A 195 -1.68 1.20 5.49
CA TYR A 195 -1.59 -0.20 5.03
C TYR A 195 -0.95 -1.09 6.10
N CYS A 196 -1.67 -1.29 7.21
CA CYS A 196 -1.25 -2.16 8.29
C CYS A 196 -2.29 -3.26 8.50
N ASP A 197 -1.84 -4.48 8.81
CA ASP A 197 -2.72 -5.66 8.95
C ASP A 197 -3.84 -5.46 9.95
N VAL A 198 -3.53 -4.79 11.07
CA VAL A 198 -4.47 -4.54 12.16
C VAL A 198 -5.59 -3.56 11.78
N PHE A 199 -5.38 -2.77 10.73
CA PHE A 199 -6.38 -1.81 10.22
C PHE A 199 -7.25 -2.38 9.10
N ASN A 200 -6.95 -3.60 8.64
CA ASN A 200 -7.70 -4.32 7.60
C ASN A 200 -8.59 -5.43 8.18
N GLN A 201 -9.03 -5.31 9.44
CA GLN A 201 -9.87 -6.28 10.10
C GLN A 201 -11.20 -5.67 10.55
N ASP A 202 -12.30 -6.40 10.44
CA ASP A 202 -13.67 -5.88 10.59
C ASP A 202 -14.13 -5.68 12.04
N LYS A 203 -13.40 -6.20 13.02
CA LYS A 203 -13.83 -6.16 14.42
C LYS A 203 -13.34 -4.90 15.11
N PHE A 204 -14.19 -4.26 15.87
CA PHE A 204 -13.79 -3.17 16.75
C PHE A 204 -12.79 -3.64 17.80
N LEU A 205 -11.77 -2.85 18.07
CA LEU A 205 -10.88 -3.10 19.18
C LEU A 205 -11.61 -2.76 20.48
N ILE A 206 -11.64 -3.72 21.39
CA ILE A 206 -12.28 -3.55 22.71
C ILE A 206 -11.56 -2.46 23.52
N ASN A 207 -12.30 -1.86 24.45
CA ASN A 207 -11.72 -0.94 25.44
C ASN A 207 -10.65 -1.63 26.30
N GLY A 208 -9.82 -0.84 26.97
CA GLY A 208 -8.71 -1.35 27.79
C GLY A 208 -7.44 -1.68 27.01
N VAL A 209 -7.42 -1.48 25.69
CA VAL A 209 -6.23 -1.67 24.86
C VAL A 209 -5.70 -0.31 24.39
N GLU A 210 -4.49 0.03 24.85
CA GLU A 210 -3.74 1.17 24.32
C GLU A 210 -3.19 0.82 22.96
N VAL A 211 -3.38 1.72 21.97
CA VAL A 211 -2.76 1.60 20.65
C VAL A 211 -1.67 2.66 20.51
N ARG A 212 -0.43 2.21 20.34
CA ARG A 212 0.69 3.09 20.05
C ARG A 212 1.16 2.83 18.61
N MET A 213 1.38 3.91 17.88
CA MET A 213 1.90 3.87 16.52
C MET A 213 3.21 4.63 16.44
N ARG A 214 4.19 4.05 15.78
CA ARG A 214 5.48 4.65 15.50
C ARG A 214 5.73 4.63 14.00
N LEU A 215 5.88 5.82 13.42
CA LEU A 215 6.13 6.01 12.00
C LEU A 215 7.59 6.44 11.80
N VAL A 216 8.36 5.65 11.08
CA VAL A 216 9.75 5.94 10.73
C VAL A 216 9.79 6.51 9.33
N ARG A 217 10.39 7.69 9.17
CA ARG A 217 10.46 8.38 7.88
C ARG A 217 11.37 7.64 6.89
N SER A 218 10.98 7.70 5.63
CA SER A 218 11.85 7.42 4.50
C SER A 218 12.85 8.57 4.31
N LYS A 219 13.93 8.32 3.60
CA LYS A 219 14.83 9.40 3.16
C LYS A 219 14.11 10.32 2.19
N ASP A 220 14.37 11.62 2.27
CA ASP A 220 13.80 12.58 1.29
C ASP A 220 14.21 12.25 -0.15
N SER A 221 15.41 11.69 -0.33
CA SER A 221 15.90 11.22 -1.63
C SER A 221 15.15 10.01 -2.20
N PHE A 222 14.35 9.30 -1.41
CA PHE A 222 13.43 8.27 -1.86
C PHE A 222 12.06 8.86 -2.28
N CYS A 223 11.68 9.98 -1.66
CA CYS A 223 10.37 10.61 -1.83
C CYS A 223 10.33 11.67 -2.92
N LEU A 224 11.48 12.26 -3.23
CA LEU A 224 11.63 13.39 -4.15
C LEU A 224 12.65 13.07 -5.23
N MET A 225 12.25 13.30 -6.48
CA MET A 225 13.11 13.17 -7.65
C MET A 225 13.53 14.54 -8.14
N GLU A 226 14.82 14.73 -8.48
CA GLU A 226 15.38 16.01 -8.92
C GLU A 226 16.78 15.83 -9.48
N ASN A 227 17.22 16.76 -10.36
CA ASN A 227 18.53 16.72 -11.00
C ASN A 227 19.59 17.58 -10.29
N THR A 228 19.24 18.82 -9.95
CA THR A 228 20.21 19.89 -9.66
C THR A 228 20.06 20.52 -8.27
N SER A 229 19.13 20.04 -7.47
CA SER A 229 18.87 20.57 -6.13
C SER A 229 18.84 19.48 -5.10
N THR A 230 18.87 19.85 -3.83
CA THR A 230 18.59 18.95 -2.71
C THR A 230 17.39 19.47 -1.95
N SER A 231 16.28 18.81 -2.15
CA SER A 231 15.04 19.16 -1.46
C SER A 231 14.79 18.28 -0.26
N LYS A 232 14.09 18.84 0.72
CA LYS A 232 13.68 18.17 1.95
C LYS A 232 12.19 18.34 2.18
N ILE A 233 11.55 17.33 2.73
CA ILE A 233 10.16 17.37 3.14
C ILE A 233 10.10 17.77 4.61
N ARG A 234 9.49 18.91 4.89
CA ARG A 234 9.20 19.35 6.25
C ARG A 234 7.75 19.06 6.60
N ILE A 235 7.53 18.34 7.68
CA ILE A 235 6.19 18.10 8.22
C ILE A 235 5.81 19.28 9.11
N LEU A 236 4.74 19.99 8.75
CA LEU A 236 4.24 21.17 9.45
C LEU A 236 3.23 20.78 10.52
N ASP A 237 2.39 19.80 10.23
CA ASP A 237 1.39 19.28 11.15
C ASP A 237 1.13 17.78 10.86
N ALA A 238 0.80 17.04 11.90
CA ALA A 238 0.40 15.66 11.85
C ALA A 238 -0.77 15.38 12.79
N SER A 239 -1.72 14.59 12.33
CA SER A 239 -2.87 14.16 13.15
C SER A 239 -3.28 12.75 12.77
N LEU A 240 -3.61 11.95 13.76
CA LEU A 240 -4.20 10.63 13.56
C LEU A 240 -5.69 10.72 13.86
N LEU A 241 -6.51 10.44 12.85
CA LEU A 241 -7.97 10.44 12.96
C LEU A 241 -8.40 9.03 13.31
N VAL A 242 -9.15 8.90 14.40
CA VAL A 242 -9.61 7.61 14.92
C VAL A 242 -11.11 7.69 15.18
N LYS A 243 -11.84 6.71 14.70
CA LYS A 243 -13.27 6.60 14.95
C LYS A 243 -13.50 5.76 16.21
N ARG A 244 -14.14 6.37 17.22
CA ARG A 244 -14.59 5.68 18.42
C ARG A 244 -16.07 5.40 18.34
N ALA A 245 -16.46 4.22 18.80
CA ALA A 245 -17.85 3.78 18.86
C ALA A 245 -18.28 3.55 20.32
N LYS A 246 -19.31 4.24 20.75
CA LYS A 246 -19.96 4.01 22.03
C LYS A 246 -20.88 2.82 21.90
N ILE A 247 -20.61 1.78 22.67
CA ILE A 247 -21.33 0.51 22.63
C ILE A 247 -22.43 0.51 23.70
N SER A 248 -23.58 -0.09 23.39
CA SER A 248 -24.67 -0.18 24.34
C SER A 248 -24.26 -0.94 25.62
N PRO A 249 -24.72 -0.50 26.82
CA PRO A 249 -24.31 -1.10 28.09
C PRO A 249 -24.59 -2.59 28.20
N GLY A 250 -25.67 -3.06 27.59
CA GLY A 250 -26.03 -4.49 27.56
C GLY A 250 -24.95 -5.33 26.87
N ILE A 251 -24.42 -4.85 25.75
CA ILE A 251 -23.35 -5.54 25.02
C ILE A 251 -22.02 -5.44 25.76
N LEU A 252 -21.68 -4.29 26.35
CA LEU A 252 -20.49 -4.15 27.17
C LEU A 252 -20.48 -5.15 28.32
N LEU A 253 -21.61 -5.32 29.02
CA LEU A 253 -21.74 -6.28 30.10
C LEU A 253 -21.62 -7.73 29.59
N ALA A 254 -22.23 -8.04 28.44
CA ALA A 254 -22.11 -9.36 27.80
C ALA A 254 -20.64 -9.66 27.42
N HIS A 255 -19.95 -8.71 26.81
CA HIS A 255 -18.53 -8.86 26.49
C HIS A 255 -17.66 -9.03 27.73
N ALA A 256 -17.88 -8.26 28.79
CA ALA A 256 -17.15 -8.41 30.05
C ALA A 256 -17.34 -9.82 30.65
N ARG A 257 -18.56 -10.36 30.64
CA ARG A 257 -18.86 -11.73 31.07
C ARG A 257 -18.18 -12.79 30.20
N MET A 258 -18.09 -12.56 28.89
CA MET A 258 -17.38 -13.47 27.98
C MET A 258 -15.87 -13.40 28.18
N LEU A 259 -15.30 -12.22 28.35
CA LEU A 259 -13.86 -12.02 28.56
C LEU A 259 -13.37 -12.62 29.88
N SER A 260 -14.24 -12.78 30.88
CA SER A 260 -13.88 -13.52 32.11
C SER A 260 -13.69 -15.04 31.88
N LYS A 261 -14.19 -15.58 30.78
CA LYS A 261 -14.14 -17.00 30.44
C LYS A 261 -13.26 -17.33 29.25
N THR A 262 -13.09 -16.40 28.33
CA THR A 262 -12.37 -16.59 27.07
C THR A 262 -11.71 -15.29 26.60
N THR A 263 -10.79 -15.37 25.65
CA THR A 263 -10.08 -14.22 25.08
C THR A 263 -10.75 -13.72 23.80
N ALA A 264 -10.72 -12.39 23.58
CA ALA A 264 -11.11 -11.81 22.31
C ALA A 264 -10.12 -12.25 21.20
N LYS A 265 -10.65 -12.62 20.04
CA LYS A 265 -9.85 -13.11 18.91
C LYS A 265 -9.97 -12.14 17.73
N TYR A 266 -8.82 -11.69 17.24
CA TYR A 266 -8.69 -10.83 16.07
C TYR A 266 -7.94 -11.59 14.97
N PRO A 267 -8.66 -12.20 14.00
CA PRO A 267 -8.01 -12.87 12.89
C PRO A 267 -7.41 -11.80 11.96
N LEU A 268 -6.11 -11.91 11.70
CA LEU A 268 -5.38 -10.99 10.84
C LEU A 268 -4.84 -11.73 9.62
N THR A 269 -4.94 -11.11 8.46
CA THR A 269 -4.16 -11.51 7.29
C THR A 269 -2.87 -10.72 7.30
N ARG A 270 -1.75 -11.41 7.49
CA ARG A 270 -0.44 -10.78 7.59
C ARG A 270 0.18 -10.58 6.22
N VAL A 271 0.71 -9.38 5.98
CA VAL A 271 1.46 -9.05 4.78
C VAL A 271 2.90 -8.71 5.19
N GLU A 272 3.85 -9.43 4.61
CA GLU A 272 5.28 -9.20 4.81
C GLU A 272 5.94 -8.83 3.49
N VAL A 273 6.86 -7.89 3.52
CA VAL A 273 7.71 -7.55 2.37
C VAL A 273 9.13 -7.98 2.69
N LYS A 274 9.72 -8.74 1.78
CA LYS A 274 11.11 -9.17 1.84
C LYS A 274 11.85 -8.65 0.63
N THR A 275 13.06 -8.20 0.83
CA THR A 275 13.91 -7.64 -0.22
C THR A 275 15.20 -8.46 -0.34
N PHE A 276 15.59 -8.74 -1.58
CA PHE A 276 16.79 -9.48 -1.91
C PHE A 276 17.56 -8.70 -2.97
N THR A 277 18.87 -8.69 -2.89
CA THR A 277 19.72 -8.02 -3.88
C THR A 277 20.26 -9.05 -4.85
N ILE A 278 19.96 -8.85 -6.13
CA ILE A 278 20.55 -9.63 -7.24
C ILE A 278 21.69 -8.80 -7.83
N HIS A 279 22.86 -9.40 -7.94
CA HIS A 279 24.03 -8.70 -8.47
C HIS A 279 24.00 -8.58 -10.00
N ALA A 280 24.50 -7.46 -10.51
CA ALA A 280 24.61 -7.26 -11.95
C ALA A 280 25.55 -8.30 -12.59
N GLY A 281 25.24 -8.72 -13.81
CA GLY A 281 26.05 -9.66 -14.58
C GLY A 281 25.78 -11.14 -14.31
N LEU A 282 24.85 -11.48 -13.43
CA LEU A 282 24.41 -12.86 -13.25
C LEU A 282 23.45 -13.27 -14.38
N VAL A 283 23.68 -14.46 -14.94
CA VAL A 283 22.81 -15.05 -15.96
C VAL A 283 21.56 -15.67 -15.32
N GLY A 284 21.65 -16.09 -14.06
CA GLY A 284 20.56 -16.64 -13.28
C GLY A 284 20.89 -16.62 -11.81
N GLU A 285 19.88 -16.50 -10.97
CA GLU A 285 19.96 -16.50 -9.51
C GLU A 285 18.90 -17.42 -8.93
N SER A 286 19.25 -18.21 -7.94
CA SER A 286 18.31 -18.98 -7.12
C SER A 286 18.34 -18.45 -5.71
N ILE A 287 17.22 -17.99 -5.21
CA ILE A 287 17.10 -17.49 -3.85
C ILE A 287 16.36 -18.55 -3.02
N ASP A 288 17.10 -19.25 -2.18
CA ASP A 288 16.58 -20.31 -1.36
C ASP A 288 16.02 -19.76 -0.03
N ASN A 289 15.08 -20.49 0.55
CA ASN A 289 14.50 -20.20 1.87
C ASN A 289 13.91 -18.79 2.03
N VAL A 290 13.32 -18.27 0.97
CA VAL A 290 12.67 -16.94 0.96
C VAL A 290 11.62 -16.83 2.06
N ILE A 291 10.84 -17.89 2.27
CA ILE A 291 9.80 -17.96 3.30
C ILE A 291 10.11 -19.16 4.19
N LEU A 292 10.37 -18.89 5.47
CA LEU A 292 10.55 -19.92 6.49
C LEU A 292 9.34 -19.89 7.43
N GLY A 293 8.74 -21.05 7.68
CA GLY A 293 7.58 -21.19 8.56
C GLY A 293 6.27 -21.33 7.81
N GLN A 294 5.25 -20.55 8.18
CA GLN A 294 3.94 -20.64 7.54
C GLN A 294 3.99 -20.15 6.09
N LEU A 295 3.53 -21.00 5.18
CA LEU A 295 3.47 -20.65 3.76
C LEU A 295 2.46 -19.52 3.51
N SER A 296 2.84 -18.58 2.63
CA SER A 296 1.97 -17.46 2.25
C SER A 296 0.84 -17.93 1.35
N LYS A 297 -0.34 -17.33 1.49
CA LYS A 297 -1.46 -17.58 0.57
C LYS A 297 -1.19 -17.03 -0.83
N ARG A 298 -0.50 -15.89 -0.90
CA ARG A 298 -0.14 -15.20 -2.15
C ARG A 298 1.28 -14.67 -2.07
N ILE A 299 1.95 -14.70 -3.19
CA ILE A 299 3.30 -14.12 -3.34
C ILE A 299 3.27 -13.19 -4.55
N ILE A 300 3.77 -11.97 -4.35
CA ILE A 300 3.93 -10.97 -5.40
C ILE A 300 5.40 -10.60 -5.45
N VAL A 301 6.00 -10.69 -6.64
CA VAL A 301 7.42 -10.42 -6.86
C VAL A 301 7.57 -9.31 -7.89
N GLY A 302 8.39 -8.30 -7.59
CA GLY A 302 8.75 -7.21 -8.49
C GLY A 302 10.23 -6.90 -8.41
N PHE A 303 10.77 -6.31 -9.47
CA PHE A 303 12.19 -5.98 -9.59
C PHE A 303 12.36 -4.47 -9.78
N VAL A 304 13.19 -3.86 -8.95
CA VAL A 304 13.50 -2.44 -8.97
C VAL A 304 15.01 -2.21 -8.99
N ASP A 305 15.45 -1.07 -9.49
CA ASP A 305 16.86 -0.69 -9.44
C ASP A 305 17.31 -0.50 -7.98
N ASN A 306 18.43 -1.11 -7.60
CA ASN A 306 18.96 -0.99 -6.24
C ASN A 306 19.30 0.46 -5.86
N ARG A 307 19.68 1.29 -6.83
CA ARG A 307 19.91 2.73 -6.59
C ARG A 307 18.60 3.44 -6.28
N ALA A 308 17.54 3.16 -7.03
CA ALA A 308 16.21 3.70 -6.78
C ALA A 308 15.68 3.27 -5.40
N PHE A 309 15.87 1.99 -5.03
CA PHE A 309 15.51 1.48 -3.71
C PHE A 309 16.25 2.22 -2.58
N ASN A 310 17.51 2.57 -2.78
CA ASN A 310 18.33 3.31 -1.80
C ASN A 310 18.13 4.83 -1.83
N GLY A 311 17.34 5.34 -2.75
CA GLY A 311 16.99 6.77 -2.85
C GLY A 311 17.91 7.55 -3.81
N ASP A 312 18.12 7.05 -5.01
CA ASP A 312 18.70 7.85 -6.10
C ASP A 312 17.62 8.82 -6.62
N ARG A 313 17.88 10.12 -6.52
CA ARG A 313 16.93 11.18 -6.88
C ARG A 313 16.59 11.24 -8.37
N LYS A 314 17.32 10.51 -9.22
CA LYS A 314 17.08 10.45 -10.69
C LYS A 314 16.24 9.24 -11.10
N LEU A 315 15.92 8.36 -10.17
CA LEU A 315 15.22 7.11 -10.45
C LEU A 315 13.94 7.01 -9.62
N ASN A 316 12.86 6.60 -10.27
CA ASN A 316 11.60 6.34 -9.60
C ASN A 316 11.67 5.00 -8.83
N PRO A 317 11.47 4.98 -7.51
CA PRO A 317 11.54 3.75 -6.73
C PRO A 317 10.44 2.74 -7.08
N PHE A 318 9.37 3.19 -7.73
CA PHE A 318 8.23 2.33 -8.12
C PHE A 318 8.28 1.90 -9.60
N ASN A 319 9.41 2.08 -10.26
CA ASN A 319 9.60 1.62 -11.64
C ASN A 319 9.99 0.14 -11.64
N PHE A 320 9.00 -0.75 -11.76
CA PHE A 320 9.21 -2.20 -11.82
C PHE A 320 9.55 -2.62 -13.24
N LYS A 321 10.84 -2.83 -13.50
CA LYS A 321 11.40 -3.14 -14.83
C LYS A 321 11.55 -4.64 -15.08
N ASN A 322 11.62 -5.04 -16.37
CA ASN A 322 11.77 -6.45 -16.77
C ASN A 322 13.20 -6.99 -16.65
N TYR A 323 14.23 -6.14 -16.68
CA TYR A 323 15.65 -6.52 -16.66
C TYR A 323 16.01 -7.66 -17.62
N GLY A 324 15.25 -7.87 -18.69
CA GLY A 324 15.45 -8.95 -19.62
C GLY A 324 15.18 -10.35 -19.07
N ILE A 325 14.36 -10.46 -18.02
CA ILE A 325 13.99 -11.74 -17.42
C ILE A 325 13.30 -12.60 -18.48
N ASN A 326 13.87 -13.76 -18.75
CA ASN A 326 13.34 -14.74 -19.70
C ASN A 326 12.96 -16.08 -19.04
N PHE A 327 13.20 -16.22 -17.74
CA PHE A 327 12.82 -17.39 -16.96
C PHE A 327 12.49 -16.99 -15.54
N PHE A 328 11.31 -17.36 -15.06
CA PHE A 328 10.90 -17.16 -13.68
C PHE A 328 10.12 -18.37 -13.16
N SER A 329 10.52 -18.88 -12.02
CA SER A 329 9.89 -20.04 -11.37
C SER A 329 9.90 -19.90 -9.87
N LEU A 330 8.81 -20.30 -9.23
CA LEU A 330 8.67 -20.39 -7.80
C LEU A 330 8.61 -21.87 -7.39
N TYR A 331 9.27 -22.22 -6.30
CA TYR A 331 9.20 -23.55 -5.71
C TYR A 331 8.71 -23.47 -4.27
N ALA A 332 7.71 -24.29 -3.94
CA ALA A 332 7.23 -24.45 -2.58
C ALA A 332 7.36 -25.95 -2.20
N ASP A 333 8.15 -26.24 -1.17
CA ASP A 333 8.46 -27.59 -0.72
C ASP A 333 8.88 -28.55 -1.85
N GLY A 334 9.69 -28.04 -2.78
CA GLY A 334 10.18 -28.79 -3.94
C GLY A 334 9.19 -28.92 -5.11
N ILE A 335 7.98 -28.39 -4.99
CA ILE A 335 6.99 -28.39 -6.07
C ILE A 335 7.02 -27.04 -6.80
N GLN A 336 7.11 -27.09 -8.12
CA GLN A 336 7.14 -25.90 -8.98
C GLN A 336 5.74 -25.27 -9.12
N ILE A 337 5.67 -23.95 -8.99
CA ILE A 337 4.46 -23.15 -9.09
C ILE A 337 4.70 -21.94 -10.01
N PRO A 338 3.93 -21.79 -11.11
CA PRO A 338 3.00 -22.76 -11.70
C PRO A 338 3.72 -24.03 -12.15
N SER A 339 3.01 -25.05 -12.55
CA SER A 339 3.56 -26.37 -12.95
C SER A 339 4.60 -26.35 -14.08
N ARG A 340 4.68 -25.24 -14.80
CA ARG A 340 5.74 -24.92 -15.75
C ARG A 340 6.31 -23.54 -15.43
N PRO A 341 7.61 -23.29 -15.69
CA PRO A 341 8.20 -21.96 -15.47
C PRO A 341 7.58 -20.93 -16.43
N LEU A 342 7.50 -19.68 -15.98
CA LEU A 342 7.18 -18.57 -16.86
C LEU A 342 8.42 -18.25 -17.70
N GLN A 343 8.25 -18.16 -19.00
CA GLN A 343 9.31 -17.85 -19.96
C GLN A 343 8.94 -16.61 -20.80
N PRO A 344 8.87 -15.42 -20.18
CA PRO A 344 8.48 -14.22 -20.90
C PRO A 344 9.59 -13.75 -21.85
N SER A 345 9.19 -13.18 -22.97
CA SER A 345 10.04 -12.36 -23.84
C SER A 345 9.52 -10.93 -23.83
N PHE A 346 10.35 -9.99 -23.40
CA PHE A 346 10.07 -8.56 -23.45
C PHE A 346 10.72 -7.88 -24.66
N SER A 347 11.18 -8.65 -25.65
CA SER A 347 11.70 -8.11 -26.91
C SER A 347 10.61 -7.33 -27.64
N ARG A 348 11.01 -6.24 -28.30
CA ARG A 348 10.09 -5.47 -29.17
C ARG A 348 9.67 -6.25 -30.42
N ASP A 349 10.55 -7.11 -30.92
CA ASP A 349 10.31 -7.89 -32.15
C ASP A 349 9.35 -9.05 -31.87
N GLU A 350 9.43 -9.66 -30.69
CA GLU A 350 8.60 -10.81 -30.31
C GLU A 350 8.17 -10.70 -28.84
N PRO A 351 7.10 -9.92 -28.54
CA PRO A 351 6.64 -9.69 -27.18
C PRO A 351 5.77 -10.85 -26.66
N LEU A 352 6.39 -11.84 -26.02
CA LEU A 352 5.75 -13.06 -25.49
C LEU A 352 5.68 -13.03 -23.96
N TYR A 353 4.96 -12.09 -23.36
CA TYR A 353 4.85 -11.92 -21.89
C TYR A 353 3.41 -12.02 -21.36
N VAL A 354 2.45 -12.40 -22.18
CA VAL A 354 1.02 -12.42 -21.78
C VAL A 354 0.75 -13.37 -20.64
N GLU A 355 1.46 -14.51 -20.56
CA GLU A 355 1.32 -15.45 -19.45
C GLU A 355 1.77 -14.82 -18.14
N ALA A 356 2.90 -14.11 -18.13
CA ALA A 356 3.38 -13.36 -16.98
C ALA A 356 2.40 -12.24 -16.59
N TYR A 357 1.90 -11.47 -17.57
CA TYR A 357 0.88 -10.46 -17.35
C TYR A 357 -0.40 -11.04 -16.74
N HIS A 358 -0.85 -12.20 -17.22
CA HIS A 358 -2.05 -12.86 -16.71
C HIS A 358 -1.93 -13.25 -15.23
N THR A 359 -0.70 -13.49 -14.72
CA THR A 359 -0.50 -13.79 -13.30
C THR A 359 -0.99 -12.68 -12.37
N LEU A 360 -0.99 -11.42 -12.82
CA LEU A 360 -1.50 -10.29 -12.02
C LEU A 360 -2.99 -10.45 -11.69
N PHE A 361 -3.75 -11.14 -12.52
CA PHE A 361 -5.18 -11.36 -12.32
C PHE A 361 -5.42 -12.68 -11.61
N SER A 362 -4.88 -13.78 -12.12
CA SER A 362 -5.04 -15.10 -11.52
C SER A 362 -4.43 -15.19 -10.12
N GLY A 363 -3.25 -14.60 -9.92
CA GLY A 363 -2.56 -14.61 -8.62
C GLY A 363 -3.18 -13.66 -7.59
N THR A 364 -3.95 -12.66 -8.01
CA THR A 364 -4.65 -11.73 -7.10
C THR A 364 -6.11 -12.09 -6.88
N GLY A 365 -6.65 -13.09 -7.62
CA GLY A 365 -8.02 -13.56 -7.50
C GLY A 365 -9.03 -12.76 -8.31
N ILE A 366 -8.59 -12.01 -9.31
CA ILE A 366 -9.45 -11.29 -10.27
C ILE A 366 -9.74 -12.23 -11.44
N HIS A 367 -10.90 -12.88 -11.46
CA HIS A 367 -11.23 -13.88 -12.49
C HIS A 367 -12.35 -13.46 -13.43
N PHE A 368 -13.45 -12.89 -12.90
CA PHE A 368 -14.64 -12.58 -13.66
C PHE A 368 -15.29 -11.28 -13.20
N LEU A 369 -15.93 -10.55 -14.11
CA LEU A 369 -16.85 -9.44 -13.89
C LEU A 369 -16.36 -8.31 -12.96
N ASN A 370 -15.13 -8.38 -12.50
CA ASN A 370 -14.56 -7.37 -11.62
C ASN A 370 -13.84 -6.32 -12.46
N GLU A 371 -13.86 -5.11 -11.96
CA GLU A 371 -13.00 -4.06 -12.49
C GLU A 371 -11.55 -4.47 -12.27
N GLY A 372 -10.73 -4.42 -13.32
CA GLY A 372 -9.31 -4.77 -13.25
C GLY A 372 -8.49 -3.74 -12.46
N ASN A 373 -7.21 -4.02 -12.32
CA ASN A 373 -6.25 -3.17 -11.59
C ASN A 373 -5.74 -1.96 -12.40
N SER A 374 -6.30 -1.68 -13.58
CA SER A 374 -5.92 -0.58 -14.49
C SER A 374 -4.55 -0.74 -15.17
N ILE A 375 -3.89 -1.89 -15.03
CA ILE A 375 -2.65 -2.17 -15.73
C ILE A 375 -3.01 -2.85 -17.03
N SER A 376 -2.79 -2.18 -18.17
CA SER A 376 -2.94 -2.79 -19.50
C SER A 376 -1.75 -3.69 -19.81
N ARG A 377 -1.89 -4.51 -20.85
CA ARG A 377 -0.78 -5.34 -21.36
C ARG A 377 0.45 -4.51 -21.70
N GLU A 378 0.28 -3.34 -22.33
CA GLU A 378 1.37 -2.44 -22.71
C GLU A 378 2.01 -1.82 -21.48
N TYR A 379 1.21 -1.33 -20.54
CA TYR A 379 1.66 -0.75 -19.29
C TYR A 379 2.49 -1.73 -18.45
N TYR A 380 2.10 -3.00 -18.46
CA TYR A 380 2.82 -4.05 -17.76
C TYR A 380 4.29 -4.11 -18.14
N ALA A 381 4.59 -4.13 -19.46
CA ALA A 381 5.95 -4.29 -19.97
C ALA A 381 6.88 -3.09 -19.70
N GLU A 382 6.31 -1.92 -19.43
CA GLU A 382 7.05 -0.64 -19.40
C GLU A 382 7.13 0.02 -18.01
N GLY A 383 6.99 -0.73 -16.91
CA GLY A 383 7.18 -0.19 -15.56
C GLY A 383 6.30 -0.77 -14.47
N PHE A 384 5.43 -1.75 -14.78
CA PHE A 384 4.55 -2.41 -13.82
C PHE A 384 4.73 -3.93 -13.78
N ILE A 385 5.96 -4.41 -13.97
CA ILE A 385 6.24 -5.84 -14.01
C ILE A 385 6.25 -6.42 -12.60
N LEU A 386 5.12 -7.04 -12.28
CA LEU A 386 4.91 -7.81 -11.08
C LEU A 386 4.47 -9.23 -11.46
N PHE A 387 5.00 -10.23 -10.80
CA PHE A 387 4.58 -11.61 -10.91
C PHE A 387 3.77 -11.98 -9.67
N ALA A 388 2.54 -12.43 -9.82
CA ALA A 388 1.68 -12.79 -8.71
C ALA A 388 1.30 -14.28 -8.75
N PHE A 389 1.40 -14.96 -7.60
CA PHE A 389 1.12 -16.38 -7.45
C PHE A 389 0.11 -16.59 -6.32
N ASP A 390 -0.97 -17.32 -6.61
CA ASP A 390 -1.91 -17.80 -5.61
C ASP A 390 -1.54 -19.22 -5.18
N LEU A 391 -1.24 -19.39 -3.91
CA LEU A 391 -0.85 -20.67 -3.32
C LEU A 391 -2.00 -21.35 -2.58
N ILE A 392 -3.21 -20.78 -2.57
CA ILE A 392 -4.36 -21.31 -1.81
C ILE A 392 -4.72 -22.73 -2.29
N ALA A 393 -4.71 -22.96 -3.61
CA ALA A 393 -5.01 -24.26 -4.19
C ALA A 393 -4.00 -25.35 -3.78
N PHE A 394 -2.75 -24.97 -3.55
CA PHE A 394 -1.70 -25.87 -3.10
C PHE A 394 -1.96 -26.41 -1.70
N PHE A 395 -2.48 -25.58 -0.78
CA PHE A 395 -2.83 -26.02 0.58
C PHE A 395 -3.97 -27.01 0.63
N LEU A 396 -4.97 -26.86 -0.25
CA LEU A 396 -6.13 -27.76 -0.27
C LEU A 396 -5.75 -29.18 -0.75
N GLY A 397 -4.71 -29.29 -1.60
CA GLY A 397 -4.17 -30.57 -2.05
C GLY A 397 -3.34 -31.32 -0.96
N CYS A 398 -2.63 -30.59 -0.10
CA CYS A 398 -1.80 -31.20 0.94
C CYS A 398 -2.57 -31.67 2.17
N THR A 399 -3.77 -31.18 2.43
CA THR A 399 -4.60 -31.58 3.59
C THR A 399 -5.45 -32.83 3.33
N SER A 400 -5.59 -33.28 2.08
CA SER A 400 -6.34 -34.50 1.73
C SER A 400 -5.52 -35.79 1.75
N GLY A 401 -4.25 -35.73 2.16
CA GLY A 401 -3.30 -36.85 2.18
C GLY A 401 -2.77 -37.25 3.57
N ARG A 402 -3.53 -36.96 4.66
CA ARG A 402 -3.24 -37.48 6.00
C ARG A 402 -4.47 -38.03 6.67
#